data_100ca1b495fcafc8995a3dd92c0c0b5b
#
_entry.id   100ca1b495fcafc8995a3dd92c0c0b5b
#
_cell.length_a   1.000
_cell.length_b   1.000
_cell.length_c   1.000
_cell.angle_alpha   90.00
_cell.angle_beta   90.00
_cell.angle_gamma   90.00
#
_symmetry.space_group_name_H-M   'P 1'
#
loop_
_entity.id
_entity.type
_entity.pdbx_description
1 polymer ?
#
loop_
_entity_poly.entity_id
_entity_poly.type
_entity_poly.pdbx_seq_one_letter_code
_entity_poly.pdbx_strand_id
1 'polypeptide(L)'
;TRSGAKAPMERPPWWTITPRMCRGTHFSFSFVRNPFDRLVSAYNNKILELDEAPGPMQAMGLRHGMAFSAFLECISTTSDEDLDVHLLPQSSILCLDGQLIPSFIGRLETMESDWQQLQRRLRQERLPTLGNLAEKNRRRSDDHSDVVRYFEDSGLVQLVADRYGNDLKLFY
;
A
#
# COMPACT_ATOMS: atom_id res chain seq x y z
N THR A 1 27.36 1.45 -31.89
CA THR A 1 26.10 1.33 -31.12
C THR A 1 26.36 0.56 -29.85
N ARG A 2 26.61 1.28 -28.75
CA ARG A 2 26.76 0.67 -27.42
C ARG A 2 25.39 0.64 -26.76
N SER A 3 24.84 -0.56 -26.58
CA SER A 3 23.71 -0.86 -25.73
C SER A 3 24.09 -0.56 -24.27
N GLY A 4 23.57 0.50 -23.72
CA GLY A 4 23.69 0.81 -22.29
C GLY A 4 22.76 -0.07 -21.49
N ALA A 5 23.22 -1.20 -21.01
CA ALA A 5 22.54 -1.94 -19.96
C ALA A 5 22.46 -1.04 -18.70
N LYS A 6 21.25 -0.66 -18.30
CA LYS A 6 21.02 0.01 -17.01
C LYS A 6 21.51 -0.94 -15.92
N ALA A 7 22.45 -0.47 -15.09
CA ALA A 7 22.86 -1.20 -13.90
C ALA A 7 21.63 -1.48 -13.02
N PRO A 8 21.51 -2.67 -12.39
CA PRO A 8 20.43 -2.95 -11.47
C PRO A 8 20.47 -1.90 -10.36
N MET A 9 19.29 -1.35 -10.02
CA MET A 9 19.15 -0.36 -8.96
C MET A 9 19.58 -1.04 -7.65
N GLU A 10 20.74 -0.64 -7.11
CA GLU A 10 21.19 -1.14 -5.81
C GLU A 10 20.14 -0.78 -4.76
N ARG A 11 19.57 -1.80 -4.13
CA ARG A 11 18.60 -1.60 -3.04
C ARG A 11 19.30 -0.89 -1.87
N PRO A 12 18.73 0.20 -1.34
CA PRO A 12 19.36 0.90 -0.23
C PRO A 12 19.49 -0.01 1.01
N PRO A 13 20.48 0.27 1.90
CA PRO A 13 20.84 -0.61 3.04
C PRO A 13 19.69 -0.95 4.01
N TRP A 14 18.62 -0.15 4.04
CA TRP A 14 17.45 -0.37 4.90
C TRP A 14 16.56 -1.56 4.46
N TRP A 15 16.77 -2.12 3.25
CA TRP A 15 16.15 -3.38 2.81
C TRP A 15 16.84 -4.63 3.36
N THR A 16 17.98 -4.49 4.03
CA THR A 16 18.73 -5.59 4.64
C THR A 16 18.30 -5.88 6.09
N ILE A 17 17.16 -5.36 6.54
CA ILE A 17 16.62 -5.71 7.85
C ILE A 17 16.23 -7.18 7.84
N THR A 18 16.98 -7.99 8.58
CA THR A 18 16.68 -9.42 8.72
C THR A 18 15.53 -9.63 9.71
N PRO A 19 14.72 -10.70 9.58
CA PRO A 19 13.64 -11.02 10.51
C PRO A 19 14.08 -11.08 11.97
N ARG A 20 15.35 -11.45 12.19
CA ARG A 20 15.97 -11.52 13.52
C ARG A 20 16.14 -10.15 14.19
N MET A 21 16.33 -9.08 13.39
CA MET A 21 16.44 -7.70 13.91
C MET A 21 15.08 -7.13 14.27
N CYS A 22 14.00 -7.61 13.65
CA CYS A 22 12.65 -7.10 13.89
C CYS A 22 11.90 -7.82 15.02
N ARG A 23 12.34 -9.04 15.41
CA ARG A 23 11.67 -9.84 16.42
C ARG A 23 12.31 -9.67 17.80
N GLY A 24 11.57 -9.12 18.73
CA GLY A 24 11.85 -9.17 20.16
C GLY A 24 12.65 -8.01 20.75
N THR A 25 13.22 -7.12 19.93
CA THR A 25 14.00 -5.97 20.46
C THR A 25 13.36 -4.60 20.17
N HIS A 26 12.45 -4.53 19.19
CA HIS A 26 11.85 -3.26 18.79
C HIS A 26 10.35 -3.43 18.56
N PHE A 27 9.55 -2.54 19.12
CA PHE A 27 8.15 -2.41 18.79
C PHE A 27 8.02 -1.66 17.47
N SER A 28 7.38 -2.26 16.48
CA SER A 28 7.10 -1.63 15.19
C SER A 28 5.60 -1.65 14.91
N PHE A 29 5.11 -0.66 14.17
CA PHE A 29 3.72 -0.61 13.78
C PHE A 29 3.56 -0.11 12.36
N SER A 30 2.44 -0.45 11.75
CA SER A 30 2.03 0.05 10.44
C SER A 30 0.52 0.27 10.41
N PHE A 31 0.07 1.06 9.44
CA PHE A 31 -1.33 1.19 9.10
C PHE A 31 -1.55 0.70 7.67
N VAL A 32 -2.59 -0.09 7.50
CA VAL A 32 -3.01 -0.62 6.19
C VAL A 32 -4.31 0.04 5.75
N ARG A 33 -4.59 -0.04 4.47
CA ARG A 33 -5.83 0.43 3.87
C ARG A 33 -6.46 -0.70 3.06
N ASN A 34 -7.79 -0.77 3.06
CA ASN A 34 -8.52 -1.71 2.21
C ASN A 34 -8.00 -1.62 0.77
N PRO A 35 -7.65 -2.75 0.12
CA PRO A 35 -7.08 -2.74 -1.22
C PRO A 35 -7.92 -2.00 -2.25
N PHE A 36 -9.25 -2.10 -2.18
CA PHE A 36 -10.17 -1.40 -3.08
C PHE A 36 -10.06 0.12 -2.93
N ASP A 37 -10.14 0.62 -1.69
CA ASP A 37 -9.99 2.04 -1.39
C ASP A 37 -8.60 2.56 -1.73
N ARG A 38 -7.58 1.74 -1.49
CA ARG A 38 -6.18 2.07 -1.77
C ARG A 38 -5.94 2.26 -3.26
N LEU A 39 -6.48 1.36 -4.09
CA LEU A 39 -6.35 1.43 -5.55
C LEU A 39 -7.10 2.61 -6.15
N VAL A 40 -8.32 2.87 -5.71
CA VAL A 40 -9.08 4.07 -6.15
C VAL A 40 -8.33 5.34 -5.75
N SER A 41 -7.79 5.40 -4.53
CA SER A 41 -7.00 6.55 -4.08
C SER A 41 -5.72 6.75 -4.90
N ALA A 42 -5.02 5.65 -5.22
CA ALA A 42 -3.83 5.71 -6.07
C ALA A 42 -4.17 6.15 -7.49
N TYR A 43 -5.24 5.60 -8.08
CA TYR A 43 -5.74 5.97 -9.40
C TYR A 43 -6.11 7.46 -9.47
N ASN A 44 -6.94 7.94 -8.55
CA ASN A 44 -7.33 9.35 -8.51
C ASN A 44 -6.11 10.26 -8.35
N ASN A 45 -5.19 9.92 -7.45
CA ASN A 45 -4.03 10.77 -7.19
C ASN A 45 -2.98 10.74 -8.29
N LYS A 46 -2.65 9.56 -8.82
CA LYS A 46 -1.49 9.38 -9.69
C LYS A 46 -1.85 9.40 -11.18
N ILE A 47 -3.09 9.05 -11.51
CA ILE A 47 -3.55 8.89 -12.90
C ILE A 47 -4.46 10.05 -13.32
N LEU A 48 -5.28 10.60 -12.40
CA LEU A 48 -6.22 11.65 -12.77
C LEU A 48 -5.79 13.06 -12.35
N GLU A 49 -5.15 13.23 -11.18
CA GLU A 49 -4.84 14.56 -10.63
C GLU A 49 -3.49 15.11 -11.07
N LEU A 50 -2.51 14.24 -11.34
CA LEU A 50 -1.20 14.66 -11.84
C LEU A 50 -1.27 14.83 -13.35
N ASP A 51 -0.57 15.81 -13.89
CA ASP A 51 -0.48 16.04 -15.35
C ASP A 51 0.18 14.87 -16.07
N GLU A 52 1.07 14.14 -15.37
CA GLU A 52 1.71 12.92 -15.83
C GLU A 52 1.76 11.88 -14.72
N ALA A 53 1.61 10.61 -15.07
CA ALA A 53 1.81 9.52 -14.10
C ALA A 53 3.28 9.50 -13.62
N PRO A 54 3.57 9.11 -12.35
CA PRO A 54 4.94 8.98 -11.87
C PRO A 54 5.80 8.06 -12.74
N GLY A 55 7.09 8.38 -12.89
CA GLY A 55 8.00 7.66 -13.78
C GLY A 55 7.98 6.11 -13.62
N PRO A 56 8.03 5.55 -12.40
CA PRO A 56 7.88 4.10 -12.21
C PRO A 56 6.54 3.55 -12.74
N MET A 57 5.45 4.29 -12.57
CA MET A 57 4.13 3.91 -13.12
C MET A 57 4.08 4.01 -14.64
N GLN A 58 4.75 5.02 -15.23
CA GLN A 58 4.89 5.12 -16.68
C GLN A 58 5.68 3.92 -17.26
N ALA A 59 6.70 3.45 -16.54
CA ALA A 59 7.47 2.27 -16.95
C ALA A 59 6.63 0.99 -16.98
N MET A 60 5.58 0.92 -16.15
CA MET A 60 4.57 -0.15 -16.17
C MET A 60 3.54 0.01 -17.31
N GLY A 61 3.54 1.12 -18.03
CA GLY A 61 2.55 1.43 -19.05
C GLY A 61 1.35 2.26 -18.56
N LEU A 62 1.35 2.70 -17.29
CA LEU A 62 0.32 3.56 -16.75
C LEU A 62 0.48 5.00 -17.26
N ARG A 63 -0.63 5.65 -17.61
CA ARG A 63 -0.64 6.99 -18.22
C ARG A 63 -1.74 7.84 -17.61
N HIS A 64 -1.52 9.14 -17.56
CA HIS A 64 -2.54 10.11 -17.19
C HIS A 64 -3.84 9.90 -17.97
N GLY A 65 -4.96 9.95 -17.28
CA GLY A 65 -6.31 9.87 -17.85
C GLY A 65 -6.73 8.50 -18.40
N MET A 66 -5.92 7.43 -18.22
CA MET A 66 -6.33 6.08 -18.65
C MET A 66 -7.56 5.60 -17.85
N ALA A 67 -8.36 4.70 -18.48
CA ALA A 67 -9.54 4.12 -17.81
C ALA A 67 -9.14 3.28 -16.58
N PHE A 68 -10.00 3.24 -15.56
CA PHE A 68 -9.75 2.47 -14.34
C PHE A 68 -9.62 0.96 -14.60
N SER A 69 -10.40 0.41 -15.52
CA SER A 69 -10.27 -1.01 -15.94
C SER A 69 -8.88 -1.31 -16.49
N ALA A 70 -8.37 -0.48 -17.41
CA ALA A 70 -7.04 -0.64 -17.99
C ALA A 70 -5.93 -0.44 -16.93
N PHE A 71 -6.13 0.45 -15.94
CA PHE A 71 -5.24 0.60 -14.79
C PHE A 71 -5.17 -0.71 -13.97
N LEU A 72 -6.30 -1.32 -13.65
CA LEU A 72 -6.35 -2.58 -12.90
C LEU A 72 -5.77 -3.77 -13.70
N GLU A 73 -6.06 -3.87 -14.99
CA GLU A 73 -5.49 -4.90 -15.88
C GLU A 73 -3.96 -4.81 -15.91
N CYS A 74 -3.42 -3.60 -16.04
CA CYS A 74 -1.99 -3.37 -16.01
C CYS A 74 -1.37 -3.84 -14.69
N ILE A 75 -1.98 -3.50 -13.55
CA ILE A 75 -1.51 -3.94 -12.22
C ILE A 75 -1.60 -5.46 -12.08
N SER A 76 -2.69 -6.07 -12.55
CA SER A 76 -2.90 -7.51 -12.39
C SER A 76 -1.90 -8.36 -13.17
N THR A 77 -1.37 -7.83 -14.28
CA THR A 77 -0.40 -8.50 -15.14
C THR A 77 1.05 -8.16 -14.85
N THR A 78 1.31 -7.13 -14.05
CA THR A 78 2.67 -6.70 -13.68
C THR A 78 3.19 -7.52 -12.48
N SER A 79 4.45 -7.98 -12.56
CA SER A 79 5.10 -8.70 -11.45
C SER A 79 5.34 -7.78 -10.24
N ASP A 80 5.43 -8.34 -9.02
CA ASP A 80 5.71 -7.54 -7.81
C ASP A 80 7.03 -6.78 -7.90
N GLU A 81 8.02 -7.32 -8.64
CA GLU A 81 9.33 -6.71 -8.81
C GLU A 81 9.31 -5.44 -9.64
N ASP A 82 8.38 -5.37 -10.59
CA ASP A 82 8.20 -4.24 -11.51
C ASP A 82 7.11 -3.27 -11.05
N LEU A 83 6.34 -3.65 -10.03
CA LEU A 83 5.23 -2.85 -9.54
C LEU A 83 5.73 -1.62 -8.76
N ASP A 84 5.11 -0.47 -9.00
CA ASP A 84 5.32 0.71 -8.15
C ASP A 84 4.89 0.41 -6.69
N VAL A 85 5.67 0.90 -5.73
CA VAL A 85 5.45 0.62 -4.28
C VAL A 85 4.06 1.00 -3.78
N HIS A 86 3.43 2.01 -4.38
CA HIS A 86 2.06 2.41 -4.02
C HIS A 86 1.00 1.39 -4.45
N LEU A 87 1.36 0.49 -5.37
CA LEU A 87 0.49 -0.53 -5.94
C LEU A 87 0.83 -1.95 -5.45
N LEU A 88 1.99 -2.14 -4.81
CA LEU A 88 2.37 -3.43 -4.22
C LEU A 88 1.34 -3.90 -3.18
N PRO A 89 1.02 -5.22 -3.09
CA PRO A 89 0.29 -5.75 -1.95
C PRO A 89 0.95 -5.35 -0.63
N GLN A 90 0.16 -4.93 0.34
CA GLN A 90 0.68 -4.52 1.66
C GLN A 90 1.30 -5.71 2.40
N SER A 91 0.77 -6.91 2.18
CA SER A 91 1.36 -8.16 2.67
C SER A 91 2.79 -8.37 2.13
N SER A 92 3.06 -8.02 0.87
CA SER A 92 4.42 -8.11 0.30
C SER A 92 5.40 -7.11 0.95
N ILE A 93 4.89 -6.01 1.52
CA ILE A 93 5.69 -4.99 2.22
C ILE A 93 5.88 -5.34 3.70
N LEU A 94 4.83 -5.87 4.34
CA LEU A 94 4.75 -6.03 5.79
C LEU A 94 5.07 -7.44 6.29
N CYS A 95 5.19 -8.42 5.38
CA CYS A 95 5.57 -9.79 5.73
C CYS A 95 6.97 -10.11 5.22
N LEU A 96 7.68 -10.95 5.97
CA LEU A 96 8.94 -11.54 5.56
C LEU A 96 8.89 -13.04 5.89
N ASP A 97 9.20 -13.88 4.90
CA ASP A 97 9.09 -15.34 5.01
C ASP A 97 7.68 -15.79 5.50
N GLY A 98 6.64 -15.15 5.00
CA GLY A 98 5.24 -15.43 5.37
C GLY A 98 4.82 -14.96 6.77
N GLN A 99 5.68 -14.22 7.48
CA GLN A 99 5.42 -13.76 8.82
C GLN A 99 5.31 -12.23 8.88
N LEU A 100 4.26 -11.76 9.54
CA LEU A 100 4.04 -10.34 9.75
C LEU A 100 5.14 -9.72 10.62
N ILE A 101 5.77 -8.66 10.12
CA ILE A 101 6.88 -7.98 10.80
C ILE A 101 6.37 -7.01 11.88
N PRO A 102 5.38 -6.13 11.62
CA PRO A 102 4.92 -5.18 12.63
C PRO A 102 4.31 -5.85 13.86
N SER A 103 4.61 -5.30 15.03
CA SER A 103 4.02 -5.69 16.31
C SER A 103 2.56 -5.23 16.47
N PHE A 104 2.16 -4.24 15.68
CA PHE A 104 0.81 -3.71 15.64
C PHE A 104 0.46 -3.29 14.20
N ILE A 105 -0.76 -3.66 13.78
CA ILE A 105 -1.36 -3.19 12.52
C ILE A 105 -2.65 -2.46 12.84
N GLY A 106 -2.76 -1.22 12.41
CA GLY A 106 -4.00 -0.44 12.40
C GLY A 106 -4.54 -0.33 10.96
N ARG A 107 -5.78 0.10 10.83
CA ARG A 107 -6.46 0.32 9.56
C ARG A 107 -6.77 1.80 9.38
N LEU A 108 -6.63 2.31 8.16
CA LEU A 108 -6.97 3.71 7.87
C LEU A 108 -8.47 3.96 8.01
N GLU A 109 -9.30 2.97 7.72
CA GLU A 109 -10.76 3.03 7.84
C GLU A 109 -11.23 3.23 9.29
N THR A 110 -10.44 2.75 10.24
CA THR A 110 -10.70 2.85 11.69
C THR A 110 -9.58 3.62 12.41
N MET A 111 -8.95 4.55 11.71
CA MET A 111 -7.72 5.22 12.14
C MET A 111 -7.78 5.77 13.57
N GLU A 112 -8.88 6.41 13.96
CA GLU A 112 -9.00 7.01 15.29
C GLU A 112 -9.01 5.95 16.39
N SER A 113 -9.80 4.91 16.24
CA SER A 113 -9.87 3.82 17.22
C SER A 113 -8.57 3.02 17.28
N ASP A 114 -7.95 2.75 16.14
CA ASP A 114 -6.72 1.98 16.04
C ASP A 114 -5.52 2.79 16.55
N TRP A 115 -5.52 4.12 16.35
CA TRP A 115 -4.53 5.00 16.97
C TRP A 115 -4.60 4.97 18.49
N GLN A 116 -5.81 4.99 19.06
CA GLN A 116 -6.00 4.85 20.50
C GLN A 116 -5.55 3.48 21.00
N GLN A 117 -5.77 2.41 20.23
CA GLN A 117 -5.29 1.06 20.55
C GLN A 117 -3.75 1.01 20.54
N LEU A 118 -3.12 1.59 19.50
CA LEU A 118 -1.67 1.72 19.41
C LEU A 118 -1.10 2.46 20.62
N GLN A 119 -1.70 3.60 21.01
CA GLN A 119 -1.27 4.36 22.18
C GLN A 119 -1.39 3.55 23.48
N ARG A 120 -2.45 2.74 23.63
CA ARG A 120 -2.58 1.81 24.78
C ARG A 120 -1.49 0.75 24.75
N ARG A 121 -1.21 0.16 23.59
CA ARG A 121 -0.17 -0.85 23.43
C ARG A 121 1.22 -0.29 23.77
N LEU A 122 1.57 0.88 23.27
CA LEU A 122 2.84 1.54 23.60
C LEU A 122 3.01 1.74 25.12
N ARG A 123 1.96 2.19 25.82
CA ARG A 123 1.99 2.32 27.28
C ARG A 123 2.21 0.99 27.99
N GLN A 124 1.54 -0.07 27.55
CA GLN A 124 1.71 -1.44 28.11
C GLN A 124 3.16 -1.94 27.95
N GLU A 125 3.77 -1.65 26.81
CA GLU A 125 5.17 -1.99 26.51
C GLU A 125 6.17 -0.99 27.17
N ARG A 126 5.69 0.00 27.95
CA ARG A 126 6.49 1.07 28.56
C ARG A 126 7.29 1.90 27.55
N LEU A 127 6.75 2.05 26.35
CA LEU A 127 7.32 2.86 25.28
C LEU A 127 6.74 4.28 25.30
N PRO A 128 7.46 5.27 24.75
CA PRO A 128 6.93 6.62 24.57
C PRO A 128 5.63 6.61 23.76
N THR A 129 4.65 7.38 24.20
CA THR A 129 3.42 7.58 23.44
C THR A 129 3.65 8.56 22.30
N LEU A 130 2.91 8.38 21.22
CA LEU A 130 2.92 9.27 20.07
C LEU A 130 2.00 10.47 20.35
N GLY A 131 2.25 11.59 19.67
CA GLY A 131 1.38 12.76 19.73
C GLY A 131 -0.01 12.52 19.12
N ASN A 132 -0.84 13.55 19.10
CA ASN A 132 -2.14 13.49 18.44
C ASN A 132 -1.95 13.29 16.93
N LEU A 133 -2.91 12.58 16.32
CA LEU A 133 -2.97 12.48 14.86
C LEU A 133 -3.06 13.87 14.25
N ALA A 134 -2.09 14.22 13.40
CA ALA A 134 -2.22 15.42 12.60
C ALA A 134 -3.20 15.13 11.46
N GLU A 135 -4.20 15.97 11.28
CA GLU A 135 -5.10 15.92 10.11
C GLU A 135 -4.36 16.37 8.85
N LYS A 136 -3.45 15.50 8.36
CA LYS A 136 -2.75 15.72 7.09
C LYS A 136 -3.28 14.75 6.05
N ASN A 137 -3.54 15.26 4.85
CA ASN A 137 -3.95 14.47 3.67
C ASN A 137 -5.30 13.76 3.76
N ARG A 138 -6.21 14.19 4.63
CA ARG A 138 -7.60 13.73 4.60
C ARG A 138 -8.30 14.41 3.43
N ARG A 139 -8.53 13.68 2.34
CA ARG A 139 -9.34 14.20 1.24
C ARG A 139 -10.80 14.23 1.66
N ARG A 140 -11.52 15.28 1.24
CA ARG A 140 -12.98 15.35 1.39
C ARG A 140 -13.72 14.29 0.55
N SER A 141 -13.03 13.67 -0.41
CA SER A 141 -13.57 12.66 -1.33
C SER A 141 -13.29 11.20 -0.90
N ASP A 142 -12.77 10.96 0.29
CA ASP A 142 -12.62 9.59 0.83
C ASP A 142 -13.99 9.05 1.34
N ASP A 143 -15.07 9.40 0.66
CA ASP A 143 -16.38 8.80 0.91
C ASP A 143 -16.41 7.42 0.24
N HIS A 144 -16.70 6.40 1.04
CA HIS A 144 -16.80 5.00 0.59
C HIS A 144 -17.77 4.81 -0.58
N SER A 145 -18.77 5.73 -0.72
CA SER A 145 -19.70 5.78 -1.84
C SER A 145 -18.99 5.99 -3.19
N ASP A 146 -17.86 6.69 -3.22
CA ASP A 146 -17.12 6.94 -4.46
C ASP A 146 -16.36 5.70 -4.93
N VAL A 147 -15.92 4.84 -4.01
CA VAL A 147 -15.20 3.59 -4.33
C VAL A 147 -16.10 2.60 -5.06
N VAL A 148 -17.36 2.46 -4.63
CA VAL A 148 -18.33 1.52 -5.21
C VAL A 148 -18.51 1.74 -6.72
N ARG A 149 -18.51 2.98 -7.18
CA ARG A 149 -18.67 3.32 -8.61
C ARG A 149 -17.57 2.75 -9.51
N TYR A 150 -16.38 2.57 -8.96
CA TYR A 150 -15.26 2.00 -9.70
C TYR A 150 -15.37 0.49 -9.87
N PHE A 151 -16.21 -0.17 -9.06
CA PHE A 151 -16.32 -1.63 -8.97
C PHE A 151 -17.73 -2.14 -9.31
N GLU A 152 -18.47 -1.44 -10.18
CA GLU A 152 -19.76 -1.91 -10.70
C GLU A 152 -19.60 -3.20 -11.55
N ASP A 153 -18.45 -3.36 -12.21
CA ASP A 153 -18.10 -4.57 -12.92
C ASP A 153 -17.48 -5.60 -11.96
N SER A 154 -18.15 -6.76 -11.84
CA SER A 154 -17.67 -7.87 -11.00
C SER A 154 -16.31 -8.43 -11.45
N GLY A 155 -15.93 -8.28 -12.72
CA GLY A 155 -14.61 -8.66 -13.22
C GLY A 155 -13.50 -7.83 -12.58
N LEU A 156 -13.72 -6.54 -12.37
CA LEU A 156 -12.75 -5.67 -11.69
C LEU A 156 -12.61 -6.03 -10.21
N VAL A 157 -13.72 -6.40 -9.56
CA VAL A 157 -13.69 -6.91 -8.17
C VAL A 157 -12.82 -8.16 -8.08
N GLN A 158 -12.98 -9.09 -9.05
CA GLN A 158 -12.22 -10.33 -9.07
C GLN A 158 -10.73 -10.07 -9.30
N LEU A 159 -10.34 -9.16 -10.20
CA LEU A 159 -8.94 -8.78 -10.41
C LEU A 159 -8.27 -8.29 -9.10
N VAL A 160 -8.97 -7.46 -8.33
CA VAL A 160 -8.45 -6.99 -7.05
C VAL A 160 -8.40 -8.10 -6.02
N ALA A 161 -9.43 -8.94 -5.94
CA ALA A 161 -9.47 -10.06 -5.01
C ALA A 161 -8.35 -11.07 -5.27
N ASP A 162 -8.05 -11.36 -6.54
CA ASP A 162 -6.97 -12.26 -6.94
C ASP A 162 -5.60 -11.65 -6.62
N ARG A 163 -5.40 -10.37 -6.96
CA ARG A 163 -4.11 -9.70 -6.80
C ARG A 163 -3.77 -9.40 -5.34
N TYR A 164 -4.76 -8.98 -4.54
CA TYR A 164 -4.61 -8.54 -3.15
C TYR A 164 -5.27 -9.50 -2.15
N GLY A 165 -5.51 -10.75 -2.53
CA GLY A 165 -6.17 -11.73 -1.68
C GLY A 165 -5.46 -11.99 -0.35
N ASN A 166 -4.14 -11.88 -0.30
CA ASN A 166 -3.37 -11.99 0.95
C ASN A 166 -3.60 -10.77 1.86
N ASP A 167 -3.69 -9.57 1.31
CA ASP A 167 -4.03 -8.37 2.09
C ASP A 167 -5.42 -8.49 2.72
N LEU A 168 -6.40 -8.94 1.92
CA LEU A 168 -7.76 -9.16 2.38
C LEU A 168 -7.83 -10.21 3.51
N LYS A 169 -7.09 -11.31 3.39
CA LYS A 169 -7.06 -12.37 4.41
C LYS A 169 -6.33 -11.98 5.69
N LEU A 170 -5.26 -11.18 5.59
CA LEU A 170 -4.41 -10.85 6.73
C LEU A 170 -4.91 -9.64 7.51
N PHE A 171 -5.59 -8.71 6.84
CA PHE A 171 -5.90 -7.41 7.43
C PHE A 171 -7.40 -7.12 7.51
N TYR A 172 -8.26 -7.89 6.79
CA TYR A 172 -9.71 -7.71 6.69
C TYR A 172 -10.47 -9.03 6.85
#